data_091624d42c4271df26742d221d4528bb
#
_entry.id   091624d42c4271df26742d221d4528bb
#
_cell.length_a   1.000
_cell.length_b   1.000
_cell.length_c   1.000
_cell.angle_alpha   90.00
_cell.angle_beta   90.00
_cell.angle_gamma   90.00
#
_symmetry.space_group_name_H-M   'P 1'
#
loop_
_entity.id
_entity.type
_entity.pdbx_description
1 polymer ?
#
loop_
_entity_poly.entity_id
_entity_poly.type
_entity_poly.pdbx_seq_one_letter_code
_entity_poly.pdbx_strand_id
1 'polypeptide(L)'
;MDIFIASAFFTESDVIDDLIAKRCHVRIVVRLGFPTSPAALEKLLNNKNVEARFFTSSSFHPKLYIFGDKTILLGSANLTRSAILSNQEVMVGIDSVDDRFAELQELFGDYWDEAEVLTKEAIKQYRSIYNKFSQVNKMIKDLDDTVTEAMGDVNFSNINRGKKAANKKSIFLDSYRKSYQEAVTAFRRIEEIYKTFDRKVDAELIPQRLEIDSFFSFVRDFYAIQDTWKHQALGWDDHQKSRAKALIDEWLTTKWEHFEDRIVPINYPLIKRVLGSKESIKAATMKEIVDALCVLHSFHDRFRFYKGGLETLKASFIEHNEEQKVKNTLTYLLYGTGDAVGRMADCIYDGEYKLNEFGKSNVQELIGWINKEELPVINGRTTKVLRY
;
A
#
# COMPACT_ATOMS: atom_id res chain seq x y z
N MET A 1 -12.20 27.73 -8.17
CA MET A 1 -11.37 26.73 -7.44
C MET A 1 -9.94 26.88 -7.92
N ASP A 2 -9.00 26.89 -7.00
CA ASP A 2 -7.58 26.96 -7.34
C ASP A 2 -7.06 25.56 -7.65
N ILE A 3 -6.26 25.45 -8.71
CA ILE A 3 -5.61 24.23 -9.16
C ILE A 3 -4.10 24.48 -9.19
N PHE A 4 -3.35 23.63 -8.50
CA PHE A 4 -1.89 23.73 -8.48
C PHE A 4 -1.28 22.51 -9.16
N ILE A 5 -0.37 22.74 -10.12
CA ILE A 5 0.22 21.71 -10.95
C ILE A 5 1.74 21.84 -10.93
N ALA A 6 2.43 20.79 -10.51
CA ALA A 6 3.87 20.65 -10.74
C ALA A 6 4.09 19.45 -11.67
N SER A 7 4.48 19.71 -12.93
CA SER A 7 4.70 18.69 -13.95
C SER A 7 6.02 18.92 -14.66
N ALA A 8 6.90 17.93 -14.59
CA ALA A 8 8.21 18.05 -15.26
C ALA A 8 8.08 18.34 -16.75
N PHE A 9 7.09 17.74 -17.41
CA PHE A 9 6.87 17.93 -18.84
C PHE A 9 5.46 18.42 -19.15
N PHE A 10 5.37 19.31 -20.13
CA PHE A 10 4.11 19.94 -20.52
C PHE A 10 4.01 20.00 -22.05
N THR A 11 3.07 19.26 -22.62
CA THR A 11 2.79 19.27 -24.07
C THR A 11 1.30 19.40 -24.39
N GLU A 12 0.42 19.30 -23.37
CA GLU A 12 -1.04 19.28 -23.57
C GLU A 12 -1.70 20.44 -22.81
N SER A 13 -2.26 21.37 -23.53
CA SER A 13 -2.95 22.54 -22.99
C SER A 13 -4.47 22.36 -22.86
N ASP A 14 -5.06 21.39 -23.55
CA ASP A 14 -6.52 21.24 -23.60
C ASP A 14 -7.13 20.97 -22.20
N VAL A 15 -6.40 20.22 -21.35
CA VAL A 15 -6.81 20.02 -19.94
C VAL A 15 -6.85 21.34 -19.17
N ILE A 16 -5.88 22.24 -19.42
CA ILE A 16 -5.88 23.56 -18.78
C ILE A 16 -7.06 24.39 -19.28
N ASP A 17 -7.34 24.36 -20.59
CA ASP A 17 -8.48 25.06 -21.19
C ASP A 17 -9.80 24.56 -20.60
N ASP A 18 -9.96 23.25 -20.38
CA ASP A 18 -11.14 22.67 -19.70
C ASP A 18 -11.29 23.13 -18.25
N LEU A 19 -10.17 23.23 -17.50
CA LEU A 19 -10.20 23.74 -16.13
C LEU A 19 -10.62 25.21 -16.08
N ILE A 20 -10.14 26.01 -17.02
CA ILE A 20 -10.50 27.42 -17.14
C ILE A 20 -11.95 27.60 -17.53
N ALA A 21 -12.47 26.79 -18.48
CA ALA A 21 -13.87 26.78 -18.83
C ALA A 21 -14.78 26.50 -17.63
N LYS A 22 -14.28 25.74 -16.64
CA LYS A 22 -14.93 25.49 -15.34
C LYS A 22 -14.66 26.58 -14.30
N ARG A 23 -14.12 27.74 -14.70
CA ARG A 23 -13.79 28.89 -13.84
C ARG A 23 -12.77 28.57 -12.77
N CYS A 24 -11.81 27.67 -13.05
CA CYS A 24 -10.68 27.44 -12.19
C CYS A 24 -9.58 28.47 -12.44
N HIS A 25 -8.81 28.75 -11.39
CA HIS A 25 -7.56 29.49 -11.47
C HIS A 25 -6.41 28.48 -11.38
N VAL A 26 -5.45 28.52 -12.30
CA VAL A 26 -4.40 27.50 -12.41
C VAL A 26 -3.04 28.12 -12.15
N ARG A 27 -2.28 27.56 -11.21
CA ARG A 27 -0.86 27.80 -11.03
C ARG A 27 -0.09 26.58 -11.46
N ILE A 28 0.85 26.75 -12.40
CA ILE A 28 1.61 25.63 -12.94
C ILE A 28 3.10 25.89 -12.91
N VAL A 29 3.86 24.90 -12.43
CA VAL A 29 5.33 24.85 -12.49
C VAL A 29 5.75 23.75 -13.44
N VAL A 30 6.59 24.06 -14.41
CA VAL A 30 7.08 23.13 -15.43
C VAL A 30 8.60 23.16 -15.54
N ARG A 31 9.18 22.17 -16.20
CA ARG A 31 10.59 22.23 -16.60
C ARG A 31 10.72 22.64 -18.06
N LEU A 32 11.59 23.62 -18.34
CA LEU A 32 12.03 23.90 -19.72
C LEU A 32 13.09 22.88 -20.15
N GLY A 33 12.71 21.98 -21.01
CA GLY A 33 13.50 20.87 -21.54
C GLY A 33 12.61 19.91 -22.31
N PHE A 34 13.19 19.09 -23.17
CA PHE A 34 12.43 18.11 -23.93
C PHE A 34 11.73 17.12 -22.97
N PRO A 35 10.46 16.78 -23.21
CA PRO A 35 9.58 17.13 -24.34
C PRO A 35 8.66 18.34 -24.13
N THR A 36 8.87 19.22 -23.14
CA THR A 36 8.01 20.40 -22.92
C THR A 36 7.87 21.24 -24.20
N SER A 37 6.63 21.51 -24.63
CA SER A 37 6.34 22.18 -25.90
C SER A 37 6.34 23.70 -25.77
N PRO A 38 7.18 24.44 -26.50
CA PRO A 38 7.11 25.91 -26.54
C PRO A 38 5.75 26.45 -27.03
N ALA A 39 5.02 25.71 -27.88
CA ALA A 39 3.72 26.11 -28.37
C ALA A 39 2.64 25.96 -27.28
N ALA A 40 2.72 24.88 -26.48
CA ALA A 40 1.81 24.69 -25.36
C ALA A 40 2.05 25.76 -24.26
N LEU A 41 3.30 26.14 -23.99
CA LEU A 41 3.63 27.21 -23.06
C LEU A 41 3.09 28.57 -23.48
N GLU A 42 3.12 28.89 -24.78
CA GLU A 42 2.52 30.14 -25.29
C GLU A 42 1.01 30.19 -25.06
N LYS A 43 0.30 29.08 -25.29
CA LYS A 43 -1.12 29.01 -25.00
C LYS A 43 -1.43 29.30 -23.52
N LEU A 44 -0.60 28.80 -22.59
CA LEU A 44 -0.76 29.09 -21.16
C LEU A 44 -0.72 30.58 -20.86
N LEU A 45 0.30 31.31 -21.39
CA LEU A 45 0.49 32.74 -21.09
C LEU A 45 -0.60 33.63 -21.71
N ASN A 46 -1.36 33.14 -22.66
CA ASN A 46 -2.47 33.90 -23.26
C ASN A 46 -3.73 33.89 -22.37
N ASN A 47 -3.74 33.12 -21.30
CA ASN A 47 -4.90 32.99 -20.42
C ASN A 47 -4.68 33.71 -19.09
N LYS A 48 -5.56 34.64 -18.76
CA LYS A 48 -5.49 35.48 -17.56
C LYS A 48 -5.71 34.70 -16.25
N ASN A 49 -6.29 33.52 -16.33
CA ASN A 49 -6.55 32.65 -15.18
C ASN A 49 -5.42 31.64 -14.95
N VAL A 50 -4.30 31.78 -15.65
CA VAL A 50 -3.12 30.91 -15.51
C VAL A 50 -1.91 31.72 -15.11
N GLU A 51 -1.27 31.30 -14.05
CA GLU A 51 0.07 31.74 -13.64
C GLU A 51 1.04 30.59 -13.90
N ALA A 52 2.16 30.85 -14.56
CA ALA A 52 3.12 29.82 -14.91
C ALA A 52 4.52 30.18 -14.48
N ARG A 53 5.23 29.20 -13.90
CA ARG A 53 6.63 29.30 -13.50
C ARG A 53 7.43 28.12 -14.04
N PHE A 54 8.76 28.20 -14.03
CA PHE A 54 9.58 27.14 -14.57
C PHE A 54 10.90 26.91 -13.83
N PHE A 55 11.40 25.69 -13.98
CA PHE A 55 12.78 25.30 -13.69
C PHE A 55 13.51 24.88 -14.97
N THR A 56 14.84 24.95 -14.95
CA THR A 56 15.71 24.40 -16.03
C THR A 56 16.44 23.15 -15.58
N SER A 57 16.50 22.87 -14.27
CA SER A 57 17.18 21.70 -13.71
C SER A 57 16.52 20.39 -14.13
N SER A 58 17.32 19.42 -14.57
CA SER A 58 16.85 18.06 -14.89
C SER A 58 16.35 17.29 -13.66
N SER A 59 16.73 17.72 -12.45
CA SER A 59 16.27 17.13 -11.20
C SER A 59 14.81 17.52 -10.85
N PHE A 60 14.26 18.59 -11.43
CA PHE A 60 12.85 18.89 -11.28
C PHE A 60 12.00 17.90 -12.10
N HIS A 61 11.44 16.91 -11.41
CA HIS A 61 10.71 15.81 -12.04
C HIS A 61 9.39 15.42 -11.35
N PRO A 62 8.67 16.33 -10.68
CA PRO A 62 7.39 16.03 -10.05
C PRO A 62 6.26 15.78 -11.05
N LYS A 63 5.21 15.10 -10.60
CA LYS A 63 3.91 14.98 -11.22
C LYS A 63 2.89 15.07 -10.10
N LEU A 64 2.56 16.30 -9.72
CA LEU A 64 1.71 16.64 -8.59
C LEU A 64 0.59 17.57 -9.08
N TYR A 65 -0.65 17.19 -8.78
CA TYR A 65 -1.86 17.91 -9.20
C TYR A 65 -2.76 18.09 -7.99
N ILE A 66 -2.98 19.32 -7.55
CA ILE A 66 -3.77 19.67 -6.37
C ILE A 66 -5.05 20.36 -6.81
N PHE A 67 -6.17 19.82 -6.42
CA PHE A 67 -7.51 20.30 -6.76
C PHE A 67 -8.17 20.96 -5.54
N GLY A 68 -7.81 22.21 -5.30
CA GLY A 68 -8.29 22.98 -4.16
C GLY A 68 -7.90 22.33 -2.84
N ASP A 69 -8.88 22.19 -1.96
CA ASP A 69 -8.79 21.54 -0.65
C ASP A 69 -9.40 20.12 -0.64
N LYS A 70 -9.59 19.50 -1.82
CA LYS A 70 -10.36 18.27 -1.95
C LYS A 70 -9.52 17.04 -2.23
N THR A 71 -8.66 17.11 -3.23
CA THR A 71 -7.95 15.92 -3.73
C THR A 71 -6.61 16.32 -4.33
N ILE A 72 -5.60 15.51 -4.08
CA ILE A 72 -4.30 15.56 -4.72
C ILE A 72 -4.12 14.29 -5.55
N LEU A 73 -3.65 14.43 -6.79
CA LEU A 73 -3.19 13.33 -7.61
C LEU A 73 -1.67 13.43 -7.75
N LEU A 74 -0.97 12.33 -7.52
CA LEU A 74 0.47 12.22 -7.76
C LEU A 74 0.83 10.86 -8.34
N GLY A 75 1.91 10.80 -9.13
CA GLY A 75 2.33 9.53 -9.72
C GLY A 75 3.29 9.68 -10.89
N SER A 76 3.10 8.88 -11.94
CA SER A 76 4.00 8.86 -13.11
C SER A 76 3.58 9.81 -14.23
N ALA A 77 2.30 10.17 -14.35
CA ALA A 77 1.74 10.94 -15.45
C ALA A 77 2.21 12.39 -15.46
N ASN A 78 2.95 12.79 -16.49
CA ASN A 78 3.18 14.20 -16.79
C ASN A 78 1.95 14.82 -17.49
N LEU A 79 1.87 16.14 -17.52
CA LEU A 79 0.83 16.84 -18.29
C LEU A 79 1.20 16.87 -19.77
N THR A 80 1.24 15.68 -20.36
CA THR A 80 1.57 15.46 -21.78
C THR A 80 0.46 14.68 -22.47
N ARG A 81 0.32 14.88 -23.77
CA ARG A 81 -0.71 14.19 -24.56
C ARG A 81 -0.57 12.66 -24.46
N SER A 82 0.65 12.16 -24.50
CA SER A 82 0.91 10.72 -24.39
C SER A 82 0.52 10.16 -23.01
N ALA A 83 0.85 10.84 -21.92
CA ALA A 83 0.49 10.40 -20.57
C ALA A 83 -1.03 10.36 -20.36
N ILE A 84 -1.76 11.30 -20.99
CA ILE A 84 -3.23 11.38 -20.84
C ILE A 84 -3.96 10.35 -21.72
N LEU A 85 -3.46 10.07 -22.93
CA LEU A 85 -4.19 9.33 -23.95
C LEU A 85 -3.67 7.92 -24.23
N SER A 86 -2.40 7.65 -24.07
CA SER A 86 -1.77 6.42 -24.57
C SER A 86 -0.85 5.67 -23.62
N ASN A 87 -0.16 6.37 -22.71
CA ASN A 87 0.77 5.71 -21.80
C ASN A 87 0.06 4.89 -20.74
N GLN A 88 0.77 3.90 -20.21
CA GLN A 88 0.42 3.26 -18.96
C GLN A 88 0.96 4.09 -17.80
N GLU A 89 0.08 4.75 -17.08
CA GLU A 89 0.45 5.63 -15.98
C GLU A 89 -0.15 5.14 -14.66
N VAL A 90 0.59 5.31 -13.59
CA VAL A 90 0.14 4.98 -12.24
C VAL A 90 -0.05 6.26 -11.45
N MET A 91 -1.28 6.52 -11.03
CA MET A 91 -1.63 7.71 -10.24
C MET A 91 -2.27 7.31 -8.92
N VAL A 92 -1.92 8.00 -7.86
CA VAL A 92 -2.50 7.86 -6.51
C VAL A 92 -3.29 9.12 -6.20
N GLY A 93 -4.52 8.94 -5.74
CA GLY A 93 -5.35 10.01 -5.18
C GLY A 93 -5.19 10.08 -3.67
N ILE A 94 -5.03 11.29 -3.14
CA ILE A 94 -4.96 11.60 -1.71
C ILE A 94 -6.09 12.58 -1.41
N ASP A 95 -6.97 12.23 -0.48
CA ASP A 95 -8.07 13.08 -0.04
C ASP A 95 -7.62 14.01 1.09
N SER A 96 -8.35 15.11 1.29
CA SER A 96 -8.03 16.16 2.28
C SER A 96 -8.00 15.69 3.74
N VAL A 97 -8.50 14.49 4.03
CA VAL A 97 -8.43 13.88 5.37
C VAL A 97 -7.14 13.09 5.62
N ASP A 98 -6.28 12.96 4.61
CA ASP A 98 -4.97 12.31 4.74
C ASP A 98 -3.94 13.33 5.24
N ASP A 99 -3.17 12.99 6.25
CA ASP A 99 -2.17 13.87 6.88
C ASP A 99 -1.13 14.40 5.87
N ARG A 100 -0.84 13.63 4.80
CA ARG A 100 0.10 14.02 3.74
C ARG A 100 -0.45 15.12 2.82
N PHE A 101 -1.75 15.42 2.91
CA PHE A 101 -2.36 16.43 2.05
C PHE A 101 -1.74 17.81 2.24
N ALA A 102 -1.59 18.23 3.51
CA ALA A 102 -0.98 19.52 3.85
C ALA A 102 0.51 19.58 3.46
N GLU A 103 1.27 18.49 3.69
CA GLU A 103 2.67 18.39 3.30
C GLU A 103 2.88 18.55 1.78
N LEU A 104 1.97 17.99 0.98
CA LEU A 104 2.05 18.10 -0.48
C LEU A 104 1.63 19.48 -1.01
N GLN A 105 0.74 20.18 -0.29
CA GLN A 105 0.44 21.58 -0.59
C GLN A 105 1.64 22.49 -0.28
N GLU A 106 2.30 22.26 0.87
CA GLU A 106 3.51 22.98 1.25
C GLU A 106 4.65 22.74 0.25
N LEU A 107 4.88 21.48 -0.15
CA LEU A 107 5.85 21.13 -1.19
C LEU A 107 5.59 21.86 -2.52
N PHE A 108 4.32 22.01 -2.92
CA PHE A 108 4.02 22.82 -4.10
C PHE A 108 4.36 24.28 -3.88
N GLY A 109 4.11 24.82 -2.67
CA GLY A 109 4.49 26.17 -2.28
C GLY A 109 6.01 26.41 -2.45
N ASP A 110 6.83 25.48 -1.97
CA ASP A 110 8.29 25.53 -2.12
C ASP A 110 8.69 25.54 -3.60
N TYR A 111 8.12 24.67 -4.41
CA TYR A 111 8.39 24.71 -5.88
C TYR A 111 7.96 26.02 -6.50
N TRP A 112 6.83 26.56 -6.08
CA TRP A 112 6.32 27.82 -6.60
C TRP A 112 7.27 28.99 -6.27
N ASP A 113 7.75 29.06 -5.04
CA ASP A 113 8.57 30.18 -4.58
C ASP A 113 9.98 30.16 -5.18
N GLU A 114 10.54 28.99 -5.40
CA GLU A 114 11.87 28.82 -6.01
C GLU A 114 11.87 28.90 -7.55
N ALA A 115 10.73 28.71 -8.20
CA ALA A 115 10.65 28.72 -9.65
C ALA A 115 10.65 30.13 -10.25
N GLU A 116 11.30 30.28 -11.41
CA GLU A 116 11.29 31.53 -12.18
C GLU A 116 9.96 31.75 -12.91
N VAL A 117 9.55 33.01 -12.99
CA VAL A 117 8.31 33.39 -13.69
C VAL A 117 8.45 33.13 -15.20
N LEU A 118 7.51 32.41 -15.78
CA LEU A 118 7.48 32.16 -17.22
C LEU A 118 7.03 33.43 -17.96
N THR A 119 7.92 33.99 -18.78
CA THR A 119 7.64 35.19 -19.61
C THR A 119 7.60 34.84 -21.08
N LYS A 120 7.06 35.76 -21.91
CA LYS A 120 7.10 35.63 -23.38
C LYS A 120 8.53 35.57 -23.90
N GLU A 121 9.42 36.33 -23.29
CA GLU A 121 10.85 36.38 -23.61
C GLU A 121 11.52 35.02 -23.33
N ALA A 122 11.26 34.45 -22.17
CA ALA A 122 11.76 33.12 -21.81
C ALA A 122 11.27 32.05 -22.80
N ILE A 123 10.01 32.06 -23.18
CA ILE A 123 9.47 31.13 -24.20
C ILE A 123 10.12 31.32 -25.55
N LYS A 124 10.32 32.58 -25.99
CA LYS A 124 10.98 32.88 -27.25
C LYS A 124 12.42 32.34 -27.27
N GLN A 125 13.16 32.55 -26.20
CA GLN A 125 14.52 32.02 -26.07
C GLN A 125 14.50 30.49 -26.04
N TYR A 126 13.65 29.87 -25.24
CA TYR A 126 13.50 28.42 -25.16
C TYR A 126 13.12 27.82 -26.52
N ARG A 127 12.20 28.42 -27.27
CA ARG A 127 11.80 27.99 -28.61
C ARG A 127 12.98 28.00 -29.58
N SER A 128 13.80 29.03 -29.54
CA SER A 128 15.02 29.10 -30.41
C SER A 128 15.97 27.94 -30.14
N ILE A 129 16.17 27.61 -28.83
CA ILE A 129 17.00 26.46 -28.44
C ILE A 129 16.31 25.14 -28.84
N TYR A 130 15.05 24.96 -28.52
CA TYR A 130 14.26 23.75 -28.82
C TYR A 130 14.31 23.39 -30.32
N ASN A 131 14.18 24.41 -31.22
CA ASN A 131 14.20 24.20 -32.65
C ASN A 131 15.58 23.78 -33.18
N LYS A 132 16.68 24.23 -32.55
CA LYS A 132 18.03 23.79 -32.94
C LYS A 132 18.25 22.30 -32.68
N PHE A 133 17.54 21.71 -31.70
CA PHE A 133 17.65 20.30 -31.34
C PHE A 133 16.51 19.44 -31.90
N SER A 134 15.72 19.95 -32.85
CA SER A 134 14.60 19.20 -33.43
C SER A 134 15.02 17.90 -34.14
N GLN A 135 16.24 17.86 -34.73
CA GLN A 135 16.78 16.64 -35.34
C GLN A 135 17.10 15.57 -34.29
N VAL A 136 17.58 15.95 -33.10
CA VAL A 136 17.83 14.99 -31.98
C VAL A 136 16.53 14.34 -31.53
N ASN A 137 15.45 15.10 -31.48
CA ASN A 137 14.12 14.56 -31.13
C ASN A 137 13.63 13.55 -32.18
N LYS A 138 13.92 13.80 -33.46
CA LYS A 138 13.64 12.84 -34.54
C LYS A 138 14.47 11.57 -34.39
N MET A 139 15.76 11.70 -34.09
CA MET A 139 16.65 10.55 -33.89
C MET A 139 16.22 9.67 -32.69
N ILE A 140 15.73 10.26 -31.60
CA ILE A 140 15.19 9.49 -30.44
C ILE A 140 13.99 8.67 -30.91
N LYS A 141 13.07 9.27 -31.65
CA LYS A 141 11.92 8.55 -32.20
C LYS A 141 12.33 7.45 -33.17
N ASP A 142 13.26 7.74 -34.06
CA ASP A 142 13.80 6.76 -35.02
C ASP A 142 14.48 5.59 -34.29
N LEU A 143 15.11 5.83 -33.11
CA LEU A 143 15.68 4.79 -32.27
C LEU A 143 14.57 3.87 -31.72
N ASP A 144 13.49 4.43 -31.16
CA ASP A 144 12.36 3.66 -30.63
C ASP A 144 11.72 2.82 -31.73
N ASP A 145 11.50 3.39 -32.92
CA ASP A 145 10.95 2.68 -34.07
C ASP A 145 11.90 1.54 -34.51
N THR A 146 13.22 1.79 -34.57
CA THR A 146 14.24 0.79 -34.91
C THR A 146 14.31 -0.35 -33.91
N VAL A 147 14.20 -0.05 -32.62
CA VAL A 147 14.14 -1.07 -31.56
C VAL A 147 12.91 -1.94 -31.74
N THR A 148 11.77 -1.32 -32.03
CA THR A 148 10.51 -2.05 -32.26
C THR A 148 10.58 -2.95 -33.50
N GLU A 149 11.21 -2.44 -34.59
CA GLU A 149 11.43 -3.24 -35.80
C GLU A 149 12.38 -4.43 -35.56
N ALA A 150 13.46 -4.22 -34.80
CA ALA A 150 14.46 -5.24 -34.55
C ALA A 150 14.04 -6.30 -33.53
N MET A 151 13.30 -5.91 -32.50
CA MET A 151 12.93 -6.75 -31.35
C MET A 151 11.49 -7.30 -31.43
N GLY A 152 10.70 -6.78 -32.37
CA GLY A 152 9.25 -7.01 -32.43
C GLY A 152 8.48 -6.10 -31.46
N ASP A 153 7.21 -5.89 -31.74
CA ASP A 153 6.31 -5.13 -30.86
C ASP A 153 5.99 -5.96 -29.60
N VAL A 154 6.87 -5.87 -28.59
CA VAL A 154 6.65 -6.47 -27.28
C VAL A 154 5.75 -5.53 -26.47
N ASN A 155 4.46 -5.66 -26.69
CA ASN A 155 3.47 -4.79 -26.06
C ASN A 155 2.86 -5.47 -24.83
N PHE A 156 2.53 -4.68 -23.80
CA PHE A 156 1.75 -5.18 -22.68
C PHE A 156 0.27 -5.27 -23.09
N SER A 157 -0.43 -6.31 -22.60
CA SER A 157 -1.87 -6.38 -22.74
C SER A 157 -2.48 -5.12 -22.08
N ASN A 158 -3.29 -4.40 -22.85
CA ASN A 158 -3.81 -3.09 -22.42
C ASN A 158 -4.72 -3.23 -21.19
N ILE A 159 -4.10 -3.10 -20.02
CA ILE A 159 -4.74 -3.23 -18.72
C ILE A 159 -5.85 -2.19 -18.52
N ASN A 160 -5.82 -1.09 -19.29
CA ASN A 160 -6.78 0.01 -19.21
C ASN A 160 -7.89 0.00 -20.28
N ARG A 161 -7.94 -0.99 -21.16
CA ARG A 161 -8.96 -1.08 -22.23
C ARG A 161 -10.30 -1.64 -21.79
N GLY A 162 -10.68 -1.45 -20.63
CA GLY A 162 -12.06 -1.65 -20.21
C GLY A 162 -12.30 -0.71 -19.07
N LYS A 163 -13.37 0.05 -19.15
CA LYS A 163 -13.97 0.78 -18.03
C LYS A 163 -14.54 -0.17 -16.97
N LYS A 164 -13.80 -1.20 -16.60
CA LYS A 164 -13.91 -1.85 -15.30
C LYS A 164 -12.82 -1.19 -14.48
N ALA A 165 -13.21 -0.25 -13.63
CA ALA A 165 -12.43 0.03 -12.45
C ALA A 165 -12.03 -1.34 -11.92
N ALA A 166 -10.74 -1.67 -11.99
CA ALA A 166 -10.26 -2.95 -11.52
C ALA A 166 -10.72 -3.03 -10.07
N ASN A 167 -11.65 -3.92 -9.79
CA ASN A 167 -12.25 -4.02 -8.48
C ASN A 167 -11.10 -4.34 -7.52
N LYS A 168 -10.81 -3.44 -6.58
CA LYS A 168 -9.73 -3.59 -5.60
C LYS A 168 -9.75 -4.98 -4.94
N LYS A 169 -10.95 -5.53 -4.77
CA LYS A 169 -11.20 -6.89 -4.28
C LYS A 169 -10.68 -7.95 -5.24
N SER A 170 -10.91 -7.82 -6.56
CA SER A 170 -10.41 -8.77 -7.56
C SER A 170 -8.88 -8.73 -7.63
N ILE A 171 -8.26 -7.54 -7.63
CA ILE A 171 -6.80 -7.40 -7.60
C ILE A 171 -6.22 -8.06 -6.35
N PHE A 172 -6.85 -7.86 -5.19
CA PHE A 172 -6.44 -8.53 -3.95
C PHE A 172 -6.54 -10.05 -4.07
N LEU A 173 -7.67 -10.57 -4.55
CA LEU A 173 -7.88 -12.00 -4.71
C LEU A 173 -6.84 -12.63 -5.65
N ASP A 174 -6.58 -12.00 -6.80
CA ASP A 174 -5.67 -12.52 -7.81
C ASP A 174 -4.20 -12.49 -7.33
N SER A 175 -3.78 -11.41 -6.70
CA SER A 175 -2.40 -11.24 -6.23
C SER A 175 -2.14 -11.93 -4.89
N TYR A 176 -3.09 -11.85 -3.96
CA TYR A 176 -2.88 -12.33 -2.58
C TYR A 176 -3.12 -13.83 -2.44
N ARG A 177 -4.08 -14.41 -3.17
CA ARG A 177 -4.39 -15.85 -3.06
C ARG A 177 -3.17 -16.73 -3.32
N LYS A 178 -2.43 -16.44 -4.39
CA LYS A 178 -1.21 -17.20 -4.73
C LYS A 178 -0.13 -17.03 -3.65
N SER A 179 0.20 -15.80 -3.29
CA SER A 179 1.22 -15.52 -2.28
C SER A 179 0.85 -16.03 -0.89
N TYR A 180 -0.44 -16.02 -0.54
CA TYR A 180 -0.93 -16.60 0.70
C TYR A 180 -0.77 -18.13 0.72
N GLN A 181 -1.15 -18.82 -0.36
CA GLN A 181 -0.99 -20.28 -0.48
C GLN A 181 0.49 -20.70 -0.42
N GLU A 182 1.36 -19.95 -1.10
CA GLU A 182 2.81 -20.18 -1.05
C GLU A 182 3.35 -20.04 0.38
N ALA A 183 2.94 -18.97 1.09
CA ALA A 183 3.36 -18.74 2.47
C ALA A 183 2.82 -19.80 3.44
N VAL A 184 1.55 -20.22 3.29
CA VAL A 184 0.97 -21.32 4.08
C VAL A 184 1.72 -22.63 3.82
N THR A 185 2.06 -22.91 2.57
CA THR A 185 2.84 -24.12 2.21
C THR A 185 4.24 -24.08 2.87
N ALA A 186 4.92 -22.94 2.81
CA ALA A 186 6.21 -22.77 3.44
C ALA A 186 6.12 -22.88 4.98
N PHE A 187 5.08 -22.28 5.58
CA PHE A 187 4.81 -22.44 7.01
C PHE A 187 4.63 -23.91 7.41
N ARG A 188 3.84 -24.69 6.64
CA ARG A 188 3.63 -26.13 6.92
C ARG A 188 4.94 -26.93 6.89
N ARG A 189 5.88 -26.57 6.02
CA ARG A 189 7.22 -27.18 6.01
C ARG A 189 8.00 -26.94 7.30
N ILE A 190 7.93 -25.74 7.85
CA ILE A 190 8.52 -25.42 9.17
C ILE A 190 7.76 -26.19 10.27
N GLU A 191 6.44 -26.23 10.22
CA GLU A 191 5.62 -26.95 11.18
C GLU A 191 5.97 -28.45 11.24
N GLU A 192 6.24 -29.10 10.09
CA GLU A 192 6.67 -30.50 10.05
C GLU A 192 8.04 -30.72 10.75
N ILE A 193 8.96 -29.76 10.59
CA ILE A 193 10.22 -29.81 11.37
C ILE A 193 9.93 -29.57 12.85
N TYR A 194 9.11 -28.56 13.17
CA TYR A 194 8.78 -28.19 14.55
C TYR A 194 8.14 -29.36 15.33
N LYS A 195 7.35 -30.20 14.68
CA LYS A 195 6.74 -31.41 15.26
C LYS A 195 7.76 -32.47 15.68
N THR A 196 9.01 -32.38 15.23
CA THR A 196 10.10 -33.30 15.67
C THR A 196 10.76 -32.87 16.97
N PHE A 197 10.37 -31.75 17.52
CA PHE A 197 10.84 -31.20 18.80
C PHE A 197 9.72 -31.22 19.83
N ASP A 198 10.09 -31.14 21.11
CA ASP A 198 9.12 -30.90 22.19
C ASP A 198 8.56 -29.48 22.09
N ARG A 199 7.34 -29.32 22.57
CA ARG A 199 6.69 -28.01 22.64
C ARG A 199 7.38 -27.14 23.72
N LYS A 200 7.50 -25.84 23.47
CA LYS A 200 8.00 -24.86 24.44
C LYS A 200 7.08 -24.70 25.64
N VAL A 201 5.77 -24.86 25.43
CA VAL A 201 4.74 -24.84 26.46
C VAL A 201 3.78 -26.00 26.24
N ASP A 202 2.96 -26.31 27.26
CA ASP A 202 1.96 -27.35 27.17
C ASP A 202 1.04 -27.13 25.97
N ALA A 203 0.79 -28.19 25.22
CA ALA A 203 -0.01 -28.19 24.00
C ALA A 203 -1.46 -27.73 24.21
N GLU A 204 -2.00 -27.90 25.41
CA GLU A 204 -3.36 -27.47 25.77
C GLU A 204 -3.50 -25.95 25.92
N LEU A 205 -2.39 -25.27 26.23
CA LEU A 205 -2.40 -23.82 26.51
C LEU A 205 -2.54 -22.99 25.22
N ILE A 206 -1.90 -23.44 24.13
CA ILE A 206 -1.90 -22.67 22.88
C ILE A 206 -1.71 -23.58 21.65
N PRO A 207 -2.37 -23.33 20.50
CA PRO A 207 -2.11 -24.06 19.26
C PRO A 207 -0.68 -23.92 18.78
N GLN A 208 -0.09 -25.00 18.26
CA GLN A 208 1.29 -25.02 17.77
C GLN A 208 1.57 -23.93 16.73
N ARG A 209 0.60 -23.62 15.85
CA ARG A 209 0.75 -22.56 14.84
C ARG A 209 1.03 -21.15 15.43
N LEU A 210 0.54 -20.87 16.64
CA LEU A 210 0.81 -19.59 17.33
C LEU A 210 2.12 -19.60 18.09
N GLU A 211 2.56 -20.76 18.56
CA GLU A 211 3.92 -20.94 19.08
C GLU A 211 4.95 -20.74 17.97
N ILE A 212 4.71 -21.30 16.77
CA ILE A 212 5.54 -21.08 15.58
C ILE A 212 5.52 -19.60 15.13
N ASP A 213 4.38 -18.91 15.22
CA ASP A 213 4.34 -17.47 14.93
C ASP A 213 5.20 -16.67 15.91
N SER A 214 5.26 -17.08 17.18
CA SER A 214 6.14 -16.49 18.19
C SER A 214 7.61 -16.83 17.92
N PHE A 215 7.91 -18.03 17.50
CA PHE A 215 9.23 -18.42 16.99
C PHE A 215 9.63 -17.54 15.79
N PHE A 216 8.73 -17.24 14.87
CA PHE A 216 9.02 -16.31 13.76
C PHE A 216 9.30 -14.88 14.25
N SER A 217 8.68 -14.44 15.34
CA SER A 217 9.03 -13.16 15.96
C SER A 217 10.47 -13.17 16.48
N PHE A 218 10.86 -14.23 17.15
CA PHE A 218 12.23 -14.45 17.61
C PHE A 218 13.23 -14.44 16.45
N VAL A 219 12.99 -15.21 15.38
CA VAL A 219 13.86 -15.24 14.20
C VAL A 219 13.96 -13.88 13.52
N ARG A 220 12.86 -13.13 13.44
CA ARG A 220 12.88 -11.76 12.90
C ARG A 220 13.78 -10.85 13.72
N ASP A 221 13.69 -10.90 15.02
CA ASP A 221 14.35 -9.95 15.91
C ASP A 221 15.86 -10.19 16.02
N PHE A 222 16.31 -11.44 15.92
CA PHE A 222 17.71 -11.79 16.06
C PHE A 222 18.44 -12.07 14.74
N TYR A 223 17.75 -12.53 13.71
CA TYR A 223 18.39 -13.06 12.49
C TYR A 223 17.92 -12.38 11.21
N ALA A 224 16.63 -12.34 10.97
CA ALA A 224 16.07 -11.77 9.74
C ALA A 224 15.83 -10.25 9.86
N ILE A 225 16.82 -9.50 10.35
CA ILE A 225 16.69 -8.08 10.68
C ILE A 225 16.55 -7.22 9.41
N GLN A 226 17.34 -7.52 8.37
CA GLN A 226 17.42 -6.71 7.15
C GLN A 226 16.20 -6.90 6.24
N ASP A 227 15.78 -5.82 5.56
CA ASP A 227 14.63 -5.84 4.64
C ASP A 227 14.88 -6.59 3.33
N THR A 228 16.14 -6.88 2.98
CA THR A 228 16.53 -7.68 1.81
C THR A 228 15.85 -9.05 1.77
N TRP A 229 15.51 -9.63 2.93
CA TRP A 229 14.80 -10.91 3.01
C TRP A 229 13.38 -10.86 2.43
N LYS A 230 12.75 -9.69 2.35
CA LYS A 230 11.41 -9.54 1.75
C LYS A 230 11.36 -9.95 0.28
N HIS A 231 12.50 -9.89 -0.41
CA HIS A 231 12.59 -10.11 -1.86
C HIS A 231 13.27 -11.43 -2.25
N GLN A 232 13.73 -12.21 -1.27
CA GLN A 232 14.32 -13.52 -1.52
C GLN A 232 13.25 -14.52 -1.97
N ALA A 233 13.62 -15.47 -2.84
CA ALA A 233 12.74 -16.57 -3.21
C ALA A 233 12.52 -17.51 -2.02
N LEU A 234 11.34 -18.11 -1.94
CA LEU A 234 11.09 -19.21 -1.01
C LEU A 234 11.88 -20.43 -1.47
N GLY A 235 12.84 -20.87 -0.70
CA GLY A 235 13.62 -22.08 -0.93
C GLY A 235 13.24 -23.18 0.07
N TRP A 236 13.74 -24.42 -0.16
CA TRP A 236 13.59 -25.53 0.77
C TRP A 236 14.60 -26.63 0.50
N ASP A 237 15.87 -26.31 0.65
CA ASP A 237 16.98 -27.26 0.53
C ASP A 237 17.42 -27.79 1.90
N ASP A 238 18.43 -28.66 1.90
CA ASP A 238 18.91 -29.27 3.15
C ASP A 238 19.65 -28.28 4.06
N HIS A 239 20.24 -27.21 3.50
CA HIS A 239 20.84 -26.14 4.26
C HIS A 239 19.77 -25.35 5.01
N GLN A 240 18.65 -25.00 4.34
CA GLN A 240 17.53 -24.30 4.96
C GLN A 240 16.84 -25.16 6.03
N LYS A 241 16.68 -26.47 5.80
CA LYS A 241 16.16 -27.40 6.81
C LYS A 241 17.06 -27.48 8.04
N SER A 242 18.38 -27.52 7.83
CA SER A 242 19.36 -27.56 8.94
C SER A 242 19.35 -26.25 9.72
N ARG A 243 19.25 -25.12 9.04
CA ARG A 243 19.11 -23.80 9.67
C ARG A 243 17.81 -23.73 10.50
N ALA A 244 16.67 -24.15 9.94
CA ALA A 244 15.41 -24.16 10.65
C ALA A 244 15.48 -24.99 11.95
N LYS A 245 16.10 -26.19 11.90
CA LYS A 245 16.31 -27.03 13.10
C LYS A 245 17.15 -26.33 14.17
N ALA A 246 18.28 -25.73 13.78
CA ALA A 246 19.15 -25.01 14.71
C ALA A 246 18.44 -23.83 15.36
N LEU A 247 17.67 -23.05 14.60
CA LEU A 247 16.90 -21.92 15.14
C LEU A 247 15.75 -22.35 16.04
N ILE A 248 15.11 -23.50 15.76
CA ILE A 248 14.07 -24.06 16.62
C ILE A 248 14.68 -24.52 17.96
N ASP A 249 15.82 -25.21 17.93
CA ASP A 249 16.53 -25.66 19.14
C ASP A 249 16.90 -24.46 20.03
N GLU A 250 17.45 -23.41 19.44
CA GLU A 250 17.79 -22.16 20.15
C GLU A 250 16.52 -21.48 20.72
N TRP A 251 15.45 -21.38 19.93
CA TRP A 251 14.18 -20.85 20.38
C TRP A 251 13.63 -21.58 21.60
N LEU A 252 13.66 -22.91 21.59
CA LEU A 252 13.13 -23.73 22.67
C LEU A 252 13.87 -23.53 23.98
N THR A 253 15.16 -23.24 23.92
CA THR A 253 16.03 -23.01 25.10
C THR A 253 16.09 -21.54 25.54
N THR A 254 15.70 -20.60 24.69
CA THR A 254 15.73 -19.17 24.98
C THR A 254 14.43 -18.72 25.63
N LYS A 255 14.49 -18.06 26.80
CA LYS A 255 13.30 -17.42 27.37
C LYS A 255 12.82 -16.28 26.47
N TRP A 256 11.55 -16.31 26.09
CA TRP A 256 10.92 -15.27 25.28
C TRP A 256 9.70 -14.69 26.04
N GLU A 257 9.95 -13.68 26.88
CA GLU A 257 8.96 -13.11 27.80
C GLU A 257 7.65 -12.72 27.13
N HIS A 258 7.70 -12.18 25.89
CA HIS A 258 6.50 -11.83 25.17
C HIS A 258 5.59 -13.03 24.88
N PHE A 259 6.16 -14.20 24.63
CA PHE A 259 5.40 -15.43 24.39
C PHE A 259 4.93 -16.05 25.74
N GLU A 260 5.87 -16.31 26.65
CA GLU A 260 5.63 -17.09 27.86
C GLU A 260 4.83 -16.31 28.91
N ASP A 261 5.04 -14.98 29.02
CA ASP A 261 4.43 -14.13 30.05
C ASP A 261 3.22 -13.32 29.54
N ARG A 262 3.04 -13.23 28.20
CA ARG A 262 1.96 -12.44 27.59
C ARG A 262 1.06 -13.24 26.67
N ILE A 263 1.60 -13.85 25.61
CA ILE A 263 0.77 -14.52 24.59
C ILE A 263 0.05 -15.71 25.19
N VAL A 264 0.79 -16.61 25.87
CA VAL A 264 0.23 -17.85 26.42
C VAL A 264 -0.76 -17.58 27.55
N PRO A 265 -0.43 -16.84 28.63
CA PRO A 265 -1.31 -16.72 29.80
C PRO A 265 -2.38 -15.65 29.66
N ILE A 266 -2.22 -14.66 28.79
CA ILE A 266 -3.11 -13.48 28.75
C ILE A 266 -3.79 -13.34 27.39
N ASN A 267 -3.00 -13.19 26.31
CA ASN A 267 -3.51 -12.78 25.01
C ASN A 267 -4.35 -13.87 24.35
N TYR A 268 -3.84 -15.10 24.28
CA TYR A 268 -4.56 -16.20 23.65
C TYR A 268 -5.82 -16.60 24.42
N PRO A 269 -5.81 -16.73 25.75
CA PRO A 269 -7.04 -16.97 26.51
C PRO A 269 -8.09 -15.88 26.32
N LEU A 270 -7.71 -14.60 26.26
CA LEU A 270 -8.62 -13.49 26.04
C LEU A 270 -9.29 -13.59 24.66
N ILE A 271 -8.49 -13.72 23.60
CA ILE A 271 -9.01 -13.77 22.22
C ILE A 271 -9.82 -15.05 21.99
N LYS A 272 -9.41 -16.18 22.57
CA LYS A 272 -10.15 -17.46 22.52
C LYS A 272 -11.49 -17.36 23.24
N ARG A 273 -11.54 -16.74 24.40
CA ARG A 273 -12.78 -16.56 25.17
C ARG A 273 -13.80 -15.71 24.41
N VAL A 274 -13.35 -14.62 23.79
CA VAL A 274 -14.23 -13.64 23.14
C VAL A 274 -14.58 -14.02 21.70
N LEU A 275 -13.60 -14.52 20.95
CA LEU A 275 -13.72 -14.75 19.49
C LEU A 275 -13.62 -16.24 19.11
N GLY A 276 -13.51 -17.16 20.07
CA GLY A 276 -13.24 -18.57 19.84
C GLY A 276 -14.43 -19.38 19.29
N SER A 277 -15.64 -18.83 19.25
CA SER A 277 -16.82 -19.43 18.62
C SER A 277 -17.81 -18.36 18.15
N LYS A 278 -18.79 -18.78 17.31
CA LYS A 278 -19.90 -17.90 16.90
C LYS A 278 -20.72 -17.43 18.10
N GLU A 279 -20.94 -18.31 19.05
CA GLU A 279 -21.71 -18.09 20.25
C GLU A 279 -21.01 -17.07 21.17
N SER A 280 -19.69 -17.20 21.36
CA SER A 280 -18.91 -16.26 22.17
C SER A 280 -18.89 -14.86 21.55
N ILE A 281 -18.72 -14.72 20.22
CA ILE A 281 -18.81 -13.43 19.54
C ILE A 281 -20.19 -12.80 19.72
N LYS A 282 -21.25 -13.58 19.58
CA LYS A 282 -22.62 -13.08 19.76
C LYS A 282 -22.89 -12.60 21.18
N ALA A 283 -22.38 -13.31 22.19
CA ALA A 283 -22.57 -12.99 23.60
C ALA A 283 -21.69 -11.82 24.10
N ALA A 284 -20.52 -11.62 23.47
CA ALA A 284 -19.56 -10.60 23.90
C ALA A 284 -20.11 -9.18 23.75
N THR A 285 -19.76 -8.29 24.65
CA THR A 285 -20.00 -6.85 24.56
C THR A 285 -19.00 -6.22 23.56
N MET A 286 -19.37 -5.06 23.03
CA MET A 286 -18.48 -4.29 22.14
C MET A 286 -17.12 -4.01 22.79
N LYS A 287 -17.10 -3.70 24.09
CA LYS A 287 -15.86 -3.46 24.84
C LYS A 287 -14.98 -4.72 24.89
N GLU A 288 -15.55 -5.87 25.19
CA GLU A 288 -14.80 -7.14 25.22
C GLU A 288 -14.22 -7.49 23.83
N ILE A 289 -14.99 -7.24 22.76
CA ILE A 289 -14.50 -7.43 21.40
C ILE A 289 -13.30 -6.52 21.12
N VAL A 290 -13.41 -5.23 21.45
CA VAL A 290 -12.32 -4.27 21.22
C VAL A 290 -11.09 -4.64 22.05
N ASP A 291 -11.25 -5.05 23.29
CA ASP A 291 -10.13 -5.50 24.13
C ASP A 291 -9.46 -6.76 23.55
N ALA A 292 -10.24 -7.70 22.98
CA ALA A 292 -9.69 -8.86 22.27
C ALA A 292 -8.98 -8.46 20.95
N LEU A 293 -9.49 -7.48 20.20
CA LEU A 293 -8.82 -6.96 19.00
C LEU A 293 -7.51 -6.25 19.33
N CYS A 294 -7.38 -5.63 20.50
CA CYS A 294 -6.14 -5.01 20.97
C CYS A 294 -5.01 -6.02 21.24
N VAL A 295 -5.29 -7.31 21.27
CA VAL A 295 -4.27 -8.37 21.29
C VAL A 295 -3.48 -8.42 19.98
N LEU A 296 -4.12 -8.08 18.86
CA LEU A 296 -3.47 -8.05 17.54
C LEU A 296 -2.44 -6.92 17.48
N HIS A 297 -1.22 -7.26 17.12
CA HIS A 297 -0.16 -6.26 16.97
C HIS A 297 -0.53 -5.18 15.95
N SER A 298 -1.10 -5.57 14.82
CA SER A 298 -1.52 -4.65 13.76
C SER A 298 -2.64 -3.69 14.17
N PHE A 299 -3.52 -4.09 15.11
CA PHE A 299 -4.56 -3.23 15.65
C PHE A 299 -4.01 -2.34 16.76
N HIS A 300 -3.34 -2.95 17.73
CA HIS A 300 -2.72 -2.24 18.85
C HIS A 300 -1.78 -1.13 18.39
N ASP A 301 -0.90 -1.43 17.43
CA ASP A 301 0.14 -0.52 16.96
C ASP A 301 -0.39 0.77 16.30
N ARG A 302 -1.68 0.80 15.95
CA ARG A 302 -2.37 2.00 15.45
C ARG A 302 -2.52 3.08 16.51
N PHE A 303 -2.38 2.76 17.82
CA PHE A 303 -2.52 3.75 18.89
C PHE A 303 -1.60 4.96 18.73
N ARG A 304 -0.45 4.80 18.07
CA ARG A 304 0.53 5.87 17.81
C ARG A 304 0.00 6.95 16.86
N PHE A 305 -1.04 6.67 16.10
CA PHE A 305 -1.70 7.64 15.22
C PHE A 305 -2.81 8.42 15.94
N TYR A 306 -3.07 8.13 17.21
CA TYR A 306 -4.13 8.75 17.99
C TYR A 306 -3.55 9.60 19.12
N LYS A 307 -3.91 10.90 19.13
CA LYS A 307 -3.59 11.78 20.25
C LYS A 307 -4.41 11.33 21.46
N GLY A 308 -3.77 10.73 22.45
CA GLY A 308 -4.42 10.08 23.59
C GLY A 308 -4.26 8.55 23.61
N GLY A 309 -3.57 7.98 22.61
CA GLY A 309 -3.09 6.60 22.64
C GLY A 309 -4.19 5.56 22.46
N LEU A 310 -4.01 4.42 23.13
CA LEU A 310 -4.85 3.23 22.94
C LEU A 310 -6.33 3.45 23.31
N GLU A 311 -6.62 4.22 24.33
CA GLU A 311 -8.01 4.47 24.74
C GLU A 311 -8.76 5.31 23.70
N THR A 312 -8.08 6.24 23.02
CA THR A 312 -8.67 6.99 21.91
C THR A 312 -8.92 6.10 20.69
N LEU A 313 -8.01 5.20 20.35
CA LEU A 313 -8.23 4.20 19.30
C LEU A 313 -9.46 3.33 19.60
N LYS A 314 -9.57 2.80 20.83
CA LYS A 314 -10.73 2.01 21.27
C LYS A 314 -12.04 2.78 21.15
N ALA A 315 -12.05 4.02 21.64
CA ALA A 315 -13.23 4.89 21.55
C ALA A 315 -13.62 5.18 20.10
N SER A 316 -12.65 5.50 19.23
CA SER A 316 -12.86 5.72 17.79
C SER A 316 -13.43 4.48 17.10
N PHE A 317 -12.92 3.29 17.40
CA PHE A 317 -13.45 2.06 16.82
C PHE A 317 -14.92 1.83 17.24
N ILE A 318 -15.25 2.04 18.51
CA ILE A 318 -16.62 1.90 19.05
C ILE A 318 -17.57 2.94 18.42
N GLU A 319 -17.11 4.18 18.28
CA GLU A 319 -17.92 5.28 17.72
C GLU A 319 -18.26 5.07 16.23
N HIS A 320 -17.31 4.53 15.46
CA HIS A 320 -17.45 4.43 14.01
C HIS A 320 -17.97 3.07 13.51
N ASN A 321 -18.28 2.12 14.42
CA ASN A 321 -18.76 0.80 14.04
C ASN A 321 -19.97 0.38 14.89
N GLU A 322 -21.03 -0.01 14.20
CA GLU A 322 -22.21 -0.60 14.85
C GLU A 322 -21.87 -1.99 15.42
N GLU A 323 -22.25 -2.25 16.67
CA GLU A 323 -21.93 -3.51 17.38
C GLU A 323 -22.38 -4.75 16.61
N GLN A 324 -23.60 -4.73 16.05
CA GLN A 324 -24.11 -5.87 15.30
C GLN A 324 -23.30 -6.12 14.02
N LYS A 325 -22.90 -5.05 13.34
CA LYS A 325 -22.03 -5.16 12.17
C LYS A 325 -20.67 -5.76 12.53
N VAL A 326 -20.07 -5.33 13.64
CA VAL A 326 -18.80 -5.89 14.13
C VAL A 326 -18.95 -7.39 14.38
N LYS A 327 -19.98 -7.81 15.11
CA LYS A 327 -20.26 -9.24 15.39
C LYS A 327 -20.47 -10.05 14.12
N ASN A 328 -21.24 -9.53 13.17
CA ASN A 328 -21.49 -10.19 11.89
C ASN A 328 -20.20 -10.35 11.08
N THR A 329 -19.41 -9.28 10.99
CA THR A 329 -18.11 -9.28 10.26
C THR A 329 -17.13 -10.28 10.86
N LEU A 330 -16.94 -10.26 12.18
CA LEU A 330 -16.04 -11.18 12.87
C LEU A 330 -16.51 -12.64 12.74
N THR A 331 -17.82 -12.87 12.88
CA THR A 331 -18.41 -14.21 12.69
C THR A 331 -18.20 -14.70 11.26
N TYR A 332 -18.41 -13.84 10.27
CA TYR A 332 -18.18 -14.18 8.86
C TYR A 332 -16.70 -14.45 8.58
N LEU A 333 -15.79 -13.57 9.01
CA LEU A 333 -14.36 -13.73 8.81
C LEU A 333 -13.84 -15.06 9.37
N LEU A 334 -14.18 -15.37 10.62
CA LEU A 334 -13.59 -16.49 11.34
C LEU A 334 -14.31 -17.83 11.09
N TYR A 335 -15.63 -17.81 10.87
CA TYR A 335 -16.49 -19.00 10.82
C TYR A 335 -17.41 -19.07 9.60
N GLY A 336 -17.32 -18.12 8.68
CA GLY A 336 -18.14 -18.05 7.46
C GLY A 336 -17.87 -19.20 6.48
N THR A 337 -18.71 -19.29 5.46
CA THR A 337 -18.53 -20.20 4.32
C THR A 337 -17.52 -19.64 3.31
N GLY A 338 -17.07 -20.46 2.39
CA GLY A 338 -16.06 -20.07 1.39
C GLY A 338 -14.62 -20.15 1.88
N ASP A 339 -13.67 -19.87 1.01
CA ASP A 339 -12.24 -19.89 1.35
C ASP A 339 -11.83 -18.66 2.18
N ALA A 340 -10.79 -18.83 2.99
CA ALA A 340 -10.33 -17.81 3.92
C ALA A 340 -9.91 -16.50 3.20
N VAL A 341 -9.28 -16.58 2.03
CA VAL A 341 -8.85 -15.41 1.26
C VAL A 341 -10.06 -14.64 0.71
N GLY A 342 -11.11 -15.35 0.29
CA GLY A 342 -12.38 -14.75 -0.10
C GLY A 342 -13.02 -13.98 1.05
N ARG A 343 -13.15 -14.60 2.23
CA ARG A 343 -13.69 -13.94 3.44
C ARG A 343 -12.85 -12.72 3.87
N MET A 344 -11.52 -12.82 3.80
CA MET A 344 -10.65 -11.67 4.03
C MET A 344 -10.91 -10.52 3.04
N ALA A 345 -11.05 -10.85 1.75
CA ALA A 345 -11.34 -9.86 0.71
C ALA A 345 -12.67 -9.14 0.95
N ASP A 346 -13.71 -9.87 1.37
CA ASP A 346 -15.01 -9.31 1.72
C ASP A 346 -14.88 -8.34 2.90
N CYS A 347 -14.22 -8.74 3.98
CA CYS A 347 -14.03 -7.89 5.15
C CYS A 347 -13.16 -6.64 4.89
N ILE A 348 -12.31 -6.65 3.87
CA ILE A 348 -11.45 -5.52 3.50
C ILE A 348 -12.18 -4.55 2.54
N TYR A 349 -12.95 -5.07 1.59
CA TYR A 349 -13.44 -4.30 0.44
C TYR A 349 -14.96 -4.21 0.30
N ASP A 350 -15.72 -5.13 0.91
CA ASP A 350 -17.17 -5.15 0.79
C ASP A 350 -17.82 -4.28 1.88
N GLY A 351 -18.67 -3.34 1.50
CA GLY A 351 -19.33 -2.43 2.43
C GLY A 351 -20.19 -3.12 3.50
N GLU A 352 -20.68 -4.32 3.24
CA GLU A 352 -21.43 -5.12 4.21
C GLU A 352 -20.54 -5.56 5.39
N TYR A 353 -19.30 -6.02 5.08
CA TYR A 353 -18.40 -6.59 6.09
C TYR A 353 -17.25 -5.67 6.49
N LYS A 354 -17.00 -4.61 5.75
CA LYS A 354 -15.90 -3.68 6.04
C LYS A 354 -16.17 -2.88 7.30
N LEU A 355 -15.21 -2.92 8.25
CA LEU A 355 -15.22 -2.12 9.48
C LEU A 355 -14.28 -0.92 9.34
N ASN A 356 -14.64 0.18 10.00
CA ASN A 356 -13.74 1.30 10.19
C ASN A 356 -12.62 0.92 11.18
N GLU A 357 -11.45 1.49 11.02
CA GLU A 357 -10.27 1.22 11.86
C GLU A 357 -9.77 -0.25 11.83
N PHE A 358 -10.34 -1.12 10.99
CA PHE A 358 -10.01 -2.53 10.89
C PHE A 358 -9.70 -2.93 9.43
N GLY A 359 -8.48 -2.62 9.00
CA GLY A 359 -8.04 -2.80 7.61
C GLY A 359 -7.38 -4.15 7.32
N LYS A 360 -6.75 -4.22 6.16
CA LYS A 360 -6.11 -5.44 5.60
C LYS A 360 -5.21 -6.16 6.62
N SER A 361 -4.30 -5.45 7.29
CA SER A 361 -3.35 -6.08 8.23
C SER A 361 -4.06 -6.70 9.43
N ASN A 362 -5.11 -6.04 9.94
CA ASN A 362 -5.90 -6.54 11.07
C ASN A 362 -6.67 -7.81 10.69
N VAL A 363 -7.30 -7.81 9.52
CA VAL A 363 -8.03 -8.98 9.00
C VAL A 363 -7.10 -10.18 8.80
N GLN A 364 -5.92 -9.95 8.22
CA GLN A 364 -4.91 -10.99 7.96
C GLN A 364 -4.32 -11.56 9.24
N GLU A 365 -4.08 -10.72 10.25
CA GLU A 365 -3.55 -11.18 11.52
C GLU A 365 -4.62 -11.93 12.33
N LEU A 366 -5.84 -11.37 12.42
CA LEU A 366 -6.91 -11.98 13.20
C LEU A 366 -7.24 -13.39 12.74
N ILE A 367 -7.36 -13.61 11.43
CA ILE A 367 -7.68 -14.93 10.90
C ILE A 367 -6.59 -15.97 11.22
N GLY A 368 -5.35 -15.54 11.40
CA GLY A 368 -4.28 -16.43 11.86
C GLY A 368 -4.35 -16.76 13.36
N TRP A 369 -4.88 -15.84 14.18
CA TRP A 369 -5.04 -16.10 15.62
C TRP A 369 -6.18 -17.05 15.91
N ILE A 370 -7.34 -16.81 15.31
CA ILE A 370 -8.55 -17.62 15.49
C ILE A 370 -9.16 -17.91 14.11
N ASN A 371 -9.37 -19.15 13.78
CA ASN A 371 -10.09 -19.60 12.59
C ASN A 371 -10.49 -21.07 12.76
N LYS A 372 -11.42 -21.51 11.91
CA LYS A 372 -11.92 -22.90 11.90
C LYS A 372 -11.04 -23.86 11.08
N GLU A 373 -10.13 -23.32 10.25
CA GLU A 373 -9.30 -24.10 9.33
C GLU A 373 -7.87 -24.35 9.82
N GLU A 374 -7.54 -23.92 11.04
CA GLU A 374 -6.20 -23.98 11.63
C GLU A 374 -5.11 -23.32 10.77
N LEU A 375 -5.47 -22.22 10.12
CA LEU A 375 -4.55 -21.43 9.30
C LEU A 375 -3.55 -20.67 10.19
N PRO A 376 -2.30 -20.56 9.75
CA PRO A 376 -1.29 -19.77 10.46
C PRO A 376 -1.48 -18.26 10.27
N VAL A 377 -0.82 -17.47 11.10
CA VAL A 377 -0.68 -16.03 10.90
C VAL A 377 0.23 -15.80 9.69
N ILE A 378 -0.31 -15.20 8.62
CA ILE A 378 0.46 -14.81 7.43
C ILE A 378 0.43 -13.29 7.29
N ASN A 379 1.51 -12.65 7.68
CA ASN A 379 1.71 -11.22 7.58
C ASN A 379 3.11 -10.90 7.01
N GLY A 380 3.50 -9.62 6.97
CA GLY A 380 4.80 -9.20 6.46
C GLY A 380 5.99 -9.78 7.22
N ARG A 381 5.86 -9.99 8.54
CA ARG A 381 6.87 -10.63 9.38
C ARG A 381 7.03 -12.10 8.99
N THR A 382 5.94 -12.85 8.95
CA THR A 382 5.92 -14.26 8.60
C THR A 382 6.55 -14.50 7.21
N THR A 383 6.12 -13.73 6.22
CA THR A 383 6.64 -13.86 4.85
C THR A 383 8.12 -13.48 4.73
N LYS A 384 8.62 -12.58 5.57
CA LYS A 384 10.04 -12.23 5.65
C LYS A 384 10.87 -13.38 6.23
N VAL A 385 10.45 -13.95 7.35
CA VAL A 385 11.14 -15.04 8.03
C VAL A 385 11.15 -16.32 7.21
N LEU A 386 10.05 -16.62 6.51
CA LEU A 386 9.99 -17.79 5.62
C LEU A 386 10.98 -17.71 4.43
N ARG A 387 11.53 -16.55 4.14
CA ARG A 387 12.54 -16.33 3.09
C ARG A 387 13.97 -16.29 3.62
N TYR A 388 14.13 -16.19 4.93
CA TYR A 388 15.41 -16.26 5.62
C TYR A 388 15.92 -17.71 5.72
#